data_8cfb968c79789c414dc4880e6e5f010b
#
_entry.id   8cfb968c79789c414dc4880e6e5f010b
#
_cell.length_a   1.000
_cell.length_b   1.000
_cell.length_c   1.000
_cell.angle_alpha   90.00
_cell.angle_beta   90.00
_cell.angle_gamma   90.00
#
_symmetry.space_group_name_H-M   'P 1'
#
loop_
_entity.id
_entity.type
_entity.pdbx_description
1 polymer ?
#
loop_
_entity_poly.entity_id
_entity_poly.type
_entity_poly.pdbx_seq_one_letter_code
_entity_poly.pdbx_strand_id
1 'polypeptide(L)'
;MVQAKLHLTTVHEGRQFVGESGSGHAVVMDDAHGDTGAKPIELALLALGGCTAFDVIGILRKMRQRVTGYDVELQAEQQTEPPTVFTRVTIRHKLRGCVQPEALKKAIQLSETKYCSVSAMIGKTAKIETTFEIIPEEEAPAPGEATRASR
;
A
#
# COMPACT_ATOMS: atom_id res chain seq x y z
N MET A 1 11.68 0.87 19.88
CA MET A 1 10.50 0.09 20.32
C MET A 1 9.27 0.66 19.64
N VAL A 2 8.39 -0.19 19.08
CA VAL A 2 7.11 0.23 18.49
C VAL A 2 6.04 0.04 19.56
N GLN A 3 5.16 1.03 19.74
CA GLN A 3 4.12 1.03 20.78
C GLN A 3 2.76 1.35 20.15
N ALA A 4 1.71 0.81 20.72
CA ALA A 4 0.33 1.11 20.40
C ALA A 4 -0.57 0.98 21.63
N LYS A 5 -1.68 1.70 21.63
CA LYS A 5 -2.75 1.61 22.62
C LYS A 5 -4.07 1.41 21.91
N LEU A 6 -4.99 0.69 22.51
CA LEU A 6 -6.34 0.49 21.99
C LEU A 6 -7.37 0.83 23.05
N HIS A 7 -8.38 1.57 22.64
CA HIS A 7 -9.49 1.97 23.49
C HIS A 7 -10.81 1.50 22.88
N LEU A 8 -11.60 0.72 23.64
CA LEU A 8 -12.97 0.37 23.27
C LEU A 8 -13.85 1.61 23.35
N THR A 9 -14.53 1.94 22.27
CA THR A 9 -15.39 3.12 22.16
C THR A 9 -16.88 2.81 22.30
N THR A 10 -17.28 1.54 22.11
CA THR A 10 -18.64 1.06 22.23
C THR A 10 -18.81 0.30 23.54
N VAL A 11 -19.77 0.73 24.38
CA VAL A 11 -19.93 0.21 25.76
C VAL A 11 -21.00 -0.89 25.84
N HIS A 12 -21.98 -0.91 24.94
CA HIS A 12 -23.14 -1.82 25.04
C HIS A 12 -23.07 -2.98 24.03
N GLU A 13 -22.91 -2.67 22.75
CA GLU A 13 -22.83 -3.65 21.68
C GLU A 13 -21.78 -3.22 20.65
N GLY A 14 -21.19 -4.21 19.96
CA GLY A 14 -20.15 -3.95 18.98
C GLY A 14 -18.74 -4.00 19.54
N ARG A 15 -17.77 -3.88 18.64
CA ARG A 15 -16.34 -4.01 18.92
C ARG A 15 -15.53 -2.92 18.23
N GLN A 16 -16.02 -1.67 18.34
CA GLN A 16 -15.27 -0.54 17.81
C GLN A 16 -14.13 -0.15 18.75
N PHE A 17 -12.95 -0.03 18.21
CA PHE A 17 -11.77 0.43 18.92
C PHE A 17 -11.13 1.62 18.19
N VAL A 18 -10.59 2.54 18.97
CA VAL A 18 -9.60 3.49 18.47
C VAL A 18 -8.22 2.99 18.86
N GLY A 19 -7.39 2.72 17.85
CA GLY A 19 -5.99 2.40 18.03
C GLY A 19 -5.14 3.66 17.86
N GLU A 20 -4.22 3.90 18.78
CA GLU A 20 -3.26 5.00 18.74
C GLU A 20 -1.84 4.43 18.66
N SER A 21 -1.08 4.86 17.66
CA SER A 21 0.34 4.50 17.53
C SER A 21 1.21 5.32 18.48
N GLY A 22 2.41 4.84 18.78
CA GLY A 22 3.39 5.58 19.58
C GLY A 22 3.81 6.92 18.97
N SER A 23 3.52 7.17 17.69
CA SER A 23 3.72 8.46 17.01
C SER A 23 2.54 9.44 17.17
N GLY A 24 1.48 9.06 17.91
CA GLY A 24 0.32 9.90 18.19
C GLY A 24 -0.74 9.92 17.09
N HIS A 25 -0.67 9.00 16.12
CA HIS A 25 -1.67 8.88 15.05
C HIS A 25 -2.69 7.81 15.39
N ALA A 26 -3.96 8.08 15.12
CA ALA A 26 -5.06 7.19 15.44
C ALA A 26 -5.70 6.56 14.20
N VAL A 27 -6.27 5.37 14.39
CA VAL A 27 -7.07 4.65 13.40
C VAL A 27 -8.27 4.01 14.09
N VAL A 28 -9.43 4.05 13.42
CA VAL A 28 -10.64 3.38 13.89
C VAL A 28 -10.67 1.96 13.34
N MET A 29 -10.93 1.01 14.23
CA MET A 29 -11.18 -0.39 13.88
C MET A 29 -12.59 -0.77 14.31
N ASP A 30 -13.30 -1.51 13.49
CA ASP A 30 -14.65 -1.96 13.81
C ASP A 30 -14.91 -3.37 13.27
N ASP A 31 -16.03 -3.95 13.68
CA ASP A 31 -16.52 -5.20 13.11
C ASP A 31 -17.58 -4.93 12.01
N ALA A 32 -18.07 -6.02 11.43
CA ALA A 32 -19.08 -5.93 10.37
C ALA A 32 -20.44 -5.42 10.85
N HIS A 33 -20.69 -5.37 12.16
CA HIS A 33 -21.95 -4.88 12.72
C HIS A 33 -21.97 -3.35 12.79
N GLY A 34 -20.89 -2.74 13.28
CA GLY A 34 -20.76 -1.29 13.37
C GLY A 34 -20.41 -0.63 12.04
N ASP A 35 -19.52 -1.27 11.26
CA ASP A 35 -19.08 -0.87 9.91
C ASP A 35 -18.62 0.61 9.81
N THR A 36 -17.93 1.08 10.86
CA THR A 36 -17.44 2.46 10.96
C THR A 36 -15.92 2.56 10.80
N GLY A 37 -15.25 1.44 10.66
CA GLY A 37 -13.79 1.36 10.51
C GLY A 37 -13.34 0.04 9.89
N ALA A 38 -12.10 0.02 9.44
CA ALA A 38 -11.51 -1.20 8.88
C ALA A 38 -11.37 -2.30 9.94
N LYS A 39 -11.54 -3.56 9.53
CA LYS A 39 -11.24 -4.70 10.40
C LYS A 39 -9.74 -4.81 10.64
N PRO A 40 -9.30 -5.36 11.79
CA PRO A 40 -7.87 -5.52 12.07
C PRO A 40 -7.09 -6.25 10.98
N ILE A 41 -7.66 -7.29 10.35
CA ILE A 41 -7.01 -8.02 9.28
C ILE A 41 -6.86 -7.19 7.98
N GLU A 42 -7.81 -6.31 7.71
CA GLU A 42 -7.74 -5.36 6.59
C GLU A 42 -6.63 -4.33 6.82
N LEU A 43 -6.45 -3.87 8.07
CA LEU A 43 -5.34 -3.00 8.43
C LEU A 43 -3.97 -3.69 8.28
N ALA A 44 -3.89 -4.99 8.54
CA ALA A 44 -2.67 -5.76 8.28
C ALA A 44 -2.33 -5.80 6.79
N LEU A 45 -3.36 -5.95 5.92
CA LEU A 45 -3.18 -5.88 4.47
C LEU A 45 -2.80 -4.48 4.00
N LEU A 46 -3.44 -3.44 4.53
CA LEU A 46 -3.07 -2.04 4.26
C LEU A 46 -1.64 -1.73 4.71
N ALA A 47 -1.21 -2.25 5.86
CA ALA A 47 0.15 -2.09 6.35
C ALA A 47 1.18 -2.73 5.40
N LEU A 48 0.87 -3.89 4.81
CA LEU A 48 1.72 -4.51 3.80
C LEU A 48 1.85 -3.61 2.56
N GLY A 49 0.72 -3.12 2.04
CA GLY A 49 0.72 -2.21 0.89
C GLY A 49 1.49 -0.92 1.16
N GLY A 50 1.25 -0.31 2.32
CA GLY A 50 1.97 0.89 2.74
C GLY A 50 3.47 0.66 2.86
N CYS A 51 3.88 -0.43 3.54
CA CYS A 51 5.30 -0.73 3.73
C CYS A 51 6.05 -0.85 2.40
N THR A 52 5.54 -1.65 1.45
CA THR A 52 6.16 -1.78 0.14
C THR A 52 6.11 -0.48 -0.67
N ALA A 53 4.99 0.26 -0.61
CA ALA A 53 4.84 1.53 -1.32
C ALA A 53 5.86 2.59 -0.85
N PHE A 54 6.07 2.72 0.45
CA PHE A 54 7.09 3.63 1.01
C PHE A 54 8.49 3.29 0.52
N ASP A 55 8.84 1.99 0.51
CA ASP A 55 10.15 1.55 0.02
C ASP A 55 10.32 1.85 -1.47
N VAL A 56 9.35 1.42 -2.29
CA VAL A 56 9.42 1.54 -3.75
C VAL A 56 9.52 3.01 -4.17
N ILE A 57 8.67 3.90 -3.65
CA ILE A 57 8.74 5.33 -4.00
C ILE A 57 10.04 5.97 -3.52
N GLY A 58 10.53 5.59 -2.33
CA GLY A 58 11.79 6.08 -1.80
C GLY A 58 12.99 5.67 -2.67
N ILE A 59 13.02 4.41 -3.13
CA ILE A 59 14.08 3.89 -4.00
C ILE A 59 14.01 4.55 -5.38
N LEU A 60 12.82 4.64 -5.99
CA LEU A 60 12.64 5.29 -7.30
C LEU A 60 13.10 6.75 -7.30
N ARG A 61 12.80 7.50 -6.22
CA ARG A 61 13.29 8.88 -6.05
C ARG A 61 14.83 8.94 -5.98
N LYS A 62 15.46 8.04 -5.24
CA LYS A 62 16.93 7.93 -5.20
C LYS A 62 17.52 7.58 -6.57
N MET A 63 16.81 6.77 -7.36
CA MET A 63 17.16 6.43 -8.74
C MET A 63 16.77 7.54 -9.75
N ARG A 64 16.32 8.70 -9.27
CA ARG A 64 15.91 9.86 -10.08
C ARG A 64 14.83 9.53 -11.12
N GLN A 65 13.94 8.58 -10.80
CA GLN A 65 12.78 8.28 -11.63
C GLN A 65 11.69 9.34 -11.38
N ARG A 66 11.04 9.79 -12.45
CA ARG A 66 9.95 10.77 -12.36
C ARG A 66 8.62 10.03 -12.21
N VAL A 67 8.11 9.98 -11.00
CA VAL A 67 6.80 9.42 -10.67
C VAL A 67 5.81 10.56 -10.45
N THR A 68 4.68 10.54 -11.17
CA THR A 68 3.60 11.54 -11.08
C THR A 68 2.35 10.97 -10.43
N GLY A 69 2.22 9.65 -10.36
CA GLY A 69 1.15 8.95 -9.65
C GLY A 69 1.59 7.55 -9.26
N TYR A 70 1.08 7.06 -8.12
CA TYR A 70 1.40 5.73 -7.64
C TYR A 70 0.24 5.17 -6.81
N ASP A 71 -0.29 4.06 -7.27
CA ASP A 71 -1.34 3.30 -6.60
C ASP A 71 -0.84 1.88 -6.35
N VAL A 72 -1.25 1.28 -5.23
CA VAL A 72 -0.97 -0.11 -4.90
C VAL A 72 -2.28 -0.81 -4.58
N GLU A 73 -2.60 -1.85 -5.33
CA GLU A 73 -3.77 -2.69 -5.10
C GLU A 73 -3.33 -4.02 -4.48
N LEU A 74 -4.04 -4.46 -3.46
CA LEU A 74 -3.77 -5.74 -2.81
C LEU A 74 -5.02 -6.59 -2.74
N GLN A 75 -4.83 -7.89 -2.91
CA GLN A 75 -5.85 -8.91 -2.65
C GLN A 75 -5.23 -10.02 -1.82
N ALA A 76 -5.96 -10.55 -0.84
CA ALA A 76 -5.48 -11.62 0.00
C ALA A 76 -6.52 -12.73 0.15
N GLU A 77 -6.04 -13.96 0.10
CA GLU A 77 -6.79 -15.16 0.47
C GLU A 77 -6.42 -15.55 1.89
N GLN A 78 -7.41 -16.00 2.66
CA GLN A 78 -7.23 -16.51 4.02
C GLN A 78 -7.58 -17.99 4.08
N GLN A 79 -6.97 -18.74 4.98
CA GLN A 79 -7.45 -20.08 5.30
C GLN A 79 -8.81 -20.02 5.99
N THR A 80 -9.61 -21.08 5.82
CA THR A 80 -10.97 -21.17 6.36
C THR A 80 -11.01 -21.48 7.84
N GLU A 81 -10.06 -22.27 8.33
CA GLU A 81 -9.97 -22.69 9.72
C GLU A 81 -9.16 -21.68 10.56
N PRO A 82 -9.59 -21.37 11.78
CA PRO A 82 -8.81 -20.53 12.69
C PRO A 82 -7.43 -21.12 13.03
N PRO A 83 -6.42 -20.29 13.16
CA PRO A 83 -6.40 -18.84 12.90
C PRO A 83 -6.44 -18.55 11.40
N THR A 84 -7.33 -17.64 10.98
CA THR A 84 -7.57 -17.30 9.56
C THR A 84 -6.46 -16.41 8.99
N VAL A 85 -5.24 -16.94 8.95
CA VAL A 85 -4.07 -16.23 8.41
C VAL A 85 -4.16 -16.07 6.89
N PHE A 86 -3.44 -15.10 6.35
CA PHE A 86 -3.26 -15.01 4.90
C PHE A 86 -2.47 -16.21 4.38
N THR A 87 -2.94 -16.79 3.29
CA THR A 87 -2.28 -17.90 2.57
C THR A 87 -1.70 -17.46 1.23
N ARG A 88 -2.30 -16.46 0.60
CA ARG A 88 -1.82 -15.83 -0.63
C ARG A 88 -2.11 -14.35 -0.58
N VAL A 89 -1.18 -13.53 -1.04
CA VAL A 89 -1.37 -12.10 -1.26
C VAL A 89 -0.86 -11.73 -2.64
N THR A 90 -1.69 -11.05 -3.42
CA THR A 90 -1.28 -10.43 -4.68
C THR A 90 -1.14 -8.93 -4.48
N ILE A 91 -0.01 -8.37 -4.96
CA ILE A 91 0.28 -6.95 -4.91
C ILE A 91 0.44 -6.46 -6.36
N ARG A 92 -0.27 -5.40 -6.71
CA ARG A 92 -0.15 -4.75 -8.00
C ARG A 92 0.24 -3.31 -7.84
N HIS A 93 1.45 -2.96 -8.29
CA HIS A 93 1.93 -1.58 -8.34
C HIS A 93 1.53 -0.92 -9.64
N LYS A 94 0.89 0.22 -9.60
CA LYS A 94 0.52 1.03 -10.76
C LYS A 94 1.17 2.39 -10.66
N LEU A 95 2.09 2.69 -11.56
CA LEU A 95 2.82 3.95 -11.56
C LEU A 95 2.49 4.77 -12.80
N ARG A 96 2.44 6.09 -12.64
CA ARG A 96 2.38 7.07 -13.74
C ARG A 96 3.65 7.87 -13.75
N GLY A 97 4.10 8.23 -14.94
CA GLY A 97 5.27 9.07 -15.15
C GLY A 97 6.35 8.46 -16.04
N CYS A 98 7.52 9.08 -16.04
CA CYS A 98 8.71 8.58 -16.74
C CYS A 98 9.50 7.65 -15.81
N VAL A 99 9.10 6.40 -15.75
CA VAL A 99 9.71 5.38 -14.90
C VAL A 99 10.27 4.25 -15.79
N GLN A 100 11.54 3.94 -15.62
CA GLN A 100 12.16 2.83 -16.32
C GLN A 100 11.69 1.50 -15.71
N PRO A 101 11.21 0.53 -16.51
CA PRO A 101 10.72 -0.75 -16.00
C PRO A 101 11.73 -1.50 -15.13
N GLU A 102 13.01 -1.48 -15.52
CA GLU A 102 14.08 -2.13 -14.74
C GLU A 102 14.35 -1.44 -13.41
N ALA A 103 14.17 -0.10 -13.33
CA ALA A 103 14.28 0.63 -12.08
C ALA A 103 13.14 0.25 -11.12
N LEU A 104 11.91 0.15 -11.63
CA LEU A 104 10.77 -0.27 -10.84
C LEU A 104 10.90 -1.71 -10.36
N LYS A 105 11.27 -2.63 -11.24
CA LYS A 105 11.53 -4.02 -10.91
C LYS A 105 12.58 -4.16 -9.79
N LYS A 106 13.67 -3.42 -9.90
CA LYS A 106 14.71 -3.40 -8.87
C LYS A 106 14.21 -2.82 -7.55
N ALA A 107 13.41 -1.75 -7.58
CA ALA A 107 12.84 -1.14 -6.39
C ALA A 107 11.90 -2.11 -5.65
N ILE A 108 11.02 -2.80 -6.37
CA ILE A 108 10.12 -3.83 -5.84
C ILE A 108 10.95 -4.96 -5.22
N GLN A 109 11.92 -5.50 -5.95
CA GLN A 109 12.77 -6.58 -5.45
C GLN A 109 13.51 -6.19 -4.17
N LEU A 110 14.04 -4.97 -4.08
CA LEU A 110 14.71 -4.49 -2.87
C LEU A 110 13.76 -4.34 -1.70
N SER A 111 12.54 -3.86 -1.94
CA SER A 111 11.50 -3.83 -0.89
C SER A 111 11.22 -5.23 -0.36
N GLU A 112 10.90 -6.17 -1.23
CA GLU A 112 10.50 -7.53 -0.85
C GLU A 112 11.61 -8.32 -0.14
N THR A 113 12.84 -8.20 -0.61
CA THR A 113 13.96 -9.04 -0.12
C THR A 113 14.75 -8.41 1.02
N LYS A 114 14.66 -7.09 1.21
CA LYS A 114 15.56 -6.40 2.14
C LYS A 114 14.87 -5.43 3.11
N TYR A 115 13.86 -4.68 2.66
CA TYR A 115 13.39 -3.53 3.45
C TYR A 115 12.02 -3.72 4.08
N CYS A 116 11.04 -4.30 3.38
CA CYS A 116 9.68 -4.41 3.87
C CYS A 116 9.55 -5.42 5.01
N SER A 117 9.52 -4.93 6.24
CA SER A 117 9.35 -5.76 7.44
C SER A 117 7.99 -6.46 7.48
N VAL A 118 6.94 -5.82 6.96
CA VAL A 118 5.59 -6.41 6.91
C VAL A 118 5.54 -7.58 5.93
N SER A 119 6.18 -7.46 4.75
CA SER A 119 6.34 -8.59 3.81
C SER A 119 7.08 -9.76 4.45
N ALA A 120 8.13 -9.48 5.22
CA ALA A 120 8.89 -10.51 5.91
C ALA A 120 8.07 -11.24 6.99
N MET A 121 7.14 -10.55 7.65
CA MET A 121 6.23 -11.16 8.63
C MET A 121 5.12 -11.96 7.94
N ILE A 122 4.39 -11.36 7.01
CA ILE A 122 3.25 -12.00 6.31
C ILE A 122 3.73 -13.16 5.44
N GLY A 123 4.89 -13.05 4.82
CA GLY A 123 5.50 -14.09 4.00
C GLY A 123 5.85 -15.39 4.74
N LYS A 124 5.71 -15.43 6.08
CA LYS A 124 5.84 -16.67 6.85
C LYS A 124 4.63 -17.59 6.68
N THR A 125 3.47 -17.06 6.37
CA THR A 125 2.23 -17.83 6.17
C THR A 125 1.67 -17.71 4.76
N ALA A 126 1.93 -16.60 4.07
CA ALA A 126 1.36 -16.29 2.77
C ALA A 126 2.41 -16.32 1.66
N LYS A 127 2.02 -16.85 0.50
CA LYS A 127 2.75 -16.62 -0.76
C LYS A 127 2.41 -15.22 -1.26
N ILE A 128 3.42 -14.34 -1.36
CA ILE A 128 3.26 -13.00 -1.89
C ILE A 128 3.67 -13.01 -3.38
N GLU A 129 2.77 -12.53 -4.23
CA GLU A 129 2.97 -12.42 -5.68
C GLU A 129 2.82 -10.96 -6.10
N THR A 130 3.83 -10.41 -6.74
CA THR A 130 3.85 -8.98 -7.10
C THR A 130 3.89 -8.79 -8.60
N THR A 131 3.07 -7.87 -9.08
CA THR A 131 3.03 -7.40 -10.47
C THR A 131 3.12 -5.88 -10.51
N PHE A 132 3.45 -5.33 -11.67
CA PHE A 132 3.45 -3.89 -11.84
C PHE A 132 3.00 -3.46 -13.24
N GLU A 133 2.54 -2.23 -13.34
CA GLU A 133 2.14 -1.55 -14.55
C GLU A 133 2.70 -0.12 -14.54
N ILE A 134 3.25 0.33 -15.64
CA ILE A 134 3.70 1.70 -15.83
C ILE A 134 2.78 2.32 -16.89
N ILE A 135 2.08 3.39 -16.52
CA ILE A 135 1.23 4.17 -17.41
C ILE A 135 2.05 5.40 -17.81
N PRO A 136 2.49 5.49 -19.08
CA PRO A 136 3.21 6.65 -19.56
C PRO A 136 2.37 7.92 -19.37
N GLU A 137 3.00 9.01 -18.98
CA GLU A 137 2.36 10.32 -19.05
C GLU A 137 2.26 10.69 -20.54
N GLU A 138 1.06 11.04 -21.02
CA GLU A 138 0.95 11.75 -22.29
C GLU A 138 1.75 13.04 -22.14
N GLU A 139 2.70 13.28 -23.02
CA GLU A 139 3.42 14.55 -23.06
C GLU A 139 2.39 15.65 -23.15
N ALA A 140 2.26 16.46 -22.10
CA ALA A 140 1.49 17.69 -22.17
C ALA A 140 2.07 18.49 -23.35
N PRO A 141 1.24 18.96 -24.31
CA PRO A 141 1.73 19.73 -25.44
C PRO A 141 2.59 20.87 -24.92
N ALA A 142 3.78 21.04 -25.51
CA ALA A 142 4.73 22.06 -25.12
C ALA A 142 4.00 23.42 -25.06
N PRO A 143 4.23 24.23 -24.02
CA PRO A 143 3.61 25.54 -23.94
C PRO A 143 4.14 26.41 -25.11
N GLY A 144 3.41 26.48 -26.21
CA GLY A 144 3.83 27.27 -27.39
C GLY A 144 3.04 27.06 -28.67
N GLU A 145 2.17 26.08 -28.81
CA GLU A 145 1.47 25.85 -30.10
C GLU A 145 -0.01 26.28 -30.14
N ALA A 146 -0.50 26.96 -29.15
CA ALA A 146 -1.83 27.56 -29.19
C ALA A 146 -1.73 29.03 -29.50
N THR A 147 -1.33 29.43 -30.72
CA THR A 147 -1.73 30.73 -31.35
C THR A 147 -1.12 30.86 -32.74
N ARG A 148 -1.65 30.13 -33.71
CA ARG A 148 -1.58 30.54 -35.14
C ARG A 148 -2.71 29.92 -35.96
N ALA A 149 -3.94 30.32 -35.66
CA ALA A 149 -5.04 30.15 -36.62
C ALA A 149 -6.07 31.23 -36.34
N SER A 150 -5.87 32.39 -36.89
CA SER A 150 -6.92 33.29 -37.40
C SER A 150 -6.32 34.66 -37.78
N ARG A 151 -5.94 34.80 -39.01
CA ARG A 151 -6.17 36.05 -39.80
C ARG A 151 -6.43 35.67 -41.26
#